data_745d67cfcc213d6f35285ce586c3ecc0
#
_entry.id   745d67cfcc213d6f35285ce586c3ecc0
#
_cell.length_a   1.000
_cell.length_b   1.000
_cell.length_c   1.000
_cell.angle_alpha   90.00
_cell.angle_beta   90.00
_cell.angle_gamma   90.00
#
_symmetry.space_group_name_H-M   'P 1'
#
loop_
_entity.id
_entity.type
_entity.pdbx_description
1 polymer ?
#
loop_
_entity_poly.entity_id
_entity_poly.type
_entity_poly.pdbx_seq_one_letter_code
_entity_poly.pdbx_strand_id
1 'polypeptide(L)'
;MCNIGESRIYIVPELSAGNEQWINPDFGSSDLQTHYDNIKRMVKEKTGRAMQEKERERKGKNGKIIKVAGCSPVREGVLLIKPDTTLADVKKFGEECQRRWGITPLQIFLHKDEGHWLSGQPDAEDKESFQVGEKWFKPNYHAHI
;
A
#
# COMPACT_ATOMS: atom_id res chain seq x y z
N MET A 1 -15.21 -26.82 1.09
CA MET A 1 -14.62 -25.54 1.59
C MET A 1 -13.18 -25.81 1.98
N CYS A 2 -12.22 -25.25 1.25
CA CYS A 2 -10.84 -25.29 1.68
C CYS A 2 -10.71 -24.42 2.94
N ASN A 3 -10.44 -25.01 4.09
CA ASN A 3 -10.14 -24.28 5.29
C ASN A 3 -8.80 -23.56 5.08
N ILE A 4 -8.82 -22.25 5.04
CA ILE A 4 -7.61 -21.44 5.20
C ILE A 4 -7.14 -21.73 6.63
N GLY A 5 -6.09 -22.52 6.76
CA GLY A 5 -5.66 -23.09 8.04
C GLY A 5 -5.18 -22.08 9.07
N GLU A 6 -4.82 -20.87 8.68
CA GLU A 6 -4.45 -19.76 9.55
C GLU A 6 -4.66 -18.44 8.80
N SER A 7 -5.13 -17.42 9.51
CA SER A 7 -5.25 -16.05 8.99
C SER A 7 -3.89 -15.35 8.76
N ARG A 8 -2.79 -16.04 9.03
CA ARG A 8 -1.44 -15.50 8.94
C ARG A 8 -0.95 -15.51 7.49
N ILE A 9 -0.36 -14.39 7.08
CA ILE A 9 0.33 -14.26 5.79
C ILE A 9 1.74 -14.83 5.95
N TYR A 10 2.16 -15.64 4.99
CA TYR A 10 3.49 -16.23 4.91
C TYR A 10 4.20 -15.73 3.67
N ILE A 11 5.52 -15.61 3.77
CA ILE A 11 6.41 -15.31 2.64
C ILE A 11 7.04 -16.60 2.17
N VAL A 12 7.02 -16.82 0.86
CA VAL A 12 7.73 -17.92 0.19
C VAL A 12 8.96 -17.34 -0.49
N PRO A 13 10.17 -17.49 0.08
CA PRO A 13 11.38 -16.83 -0.42
C PRO A 13 11.73 -17.17 -1.87
N GLU A 14 11.37 -18.36 -2.33
CA GLU A 14 11.61 -18.81 -3.70
C GLU A 14 10.83 -18.00 -4.74
N LEU A 15 9.74 -17.33 -4.32
CA LEU A 15 8.91 -16.49 -5.15
C LEU A 15 9.31 -15.01 -5.10
N SER A 16 10.18 -14.62 -4.17
CA SER A 16 10.57 -13.20 -3.95
C SER A 16 11.25 -12.57 -5.18
N ALA A 17 11.78 -13.38 -6.10
CA ALA A 17 12.29 -12.89 -7.37
C ALA A 17 11.23 -12.22 -8.26
N GLY A 18 9.93 -12.50 -8.01
CA GLY A 18 8.80 -11.86 -8.68
C GLY A 18 8.39 -10.52 -8.07
N ASN A 19 8.97 -10.14 -6.94
CA ASN A 19 8.70 -8.85 -6.32
C ASN A 19 9.38 -7.72 -7.11
N GLU A 20 8.67 -6.62 -7.25
CA GLU A 20 9.17 -5.45 -7.96
C GLU A 20 8.94 -4.19 -7.12
N GLN A 21 9.79 -3.19 -7.32
CA GLN A 21 9.63 -1.90 -6.64
C GLN A 21 9.91 -0.73 -7.57
N TRP A 22 9.26 0.38 -7.30
CA TRP A 22 9.54 1.66 -7.91
C TRP A 22 9.50 2.76 -6.86
N ILE A 23 10.42 3.67 -6.94
CA ILE A 23 10.52 4.85 -6.08
C ILE A 23 10.51 6.06 -7.00
N ASN A 24 9.64 7.02 -6.71
CA ASN A 24 9.51 8.22 -7.52
C ASN A 24 10.82 9.03 -7.47
N PRO A 25 11.52 9.18 -8.61
CA PRO A 25 12.80 9.87 -8.65
C PRO A 25 12.72 11.36 -8.31
N ASP A 26 11.55 11.98 -8.48
CA ASP A 26 11.35 13.41 -8.20
C ASP A 26 11.47 13.73 -6.71
N PHE A 27 11.34 12.72 -5.84
CA PHE A 27 11.48 12.90 -4.39
C PHE A 27 12.88 12.53 -3.87
N GLY A 28 13.74 11.95 -4.69
CA GLY A 28 15.17 11.76 -4.42
C GLY A 28 15.54 10.84 -3.25
N SER A 29 14.57 10.17 -2.60
CA SER A 29 14.81 9.29 -1.45
C SER A 29 13.86 8.09 -1.47
N SER A 30 14.37 6.94 -1.01
CA SER A 30 13.58 5.73 -0.75
C SER A 30 12.93 5.71 0.63
N ASP A 31 13.29 6.64 1.51
CA ASP A 31 12.79 6.71 2.88
C ASP A 31 11.53 7.57 2.96
N LEU A 32 10.41 6.95 3.35
CA LEU A 32 9.12 7.62 3.53
C LEU A 32 9.16 8.73 4.58
N GLN A 33 9.97 8.59 5.63
CA GLN A 33 10.11 9.62 6.63
C GLN A 33 10.73 10.90 6.03
N THR A 34 11.73 10.74 5.17
CA THR A 34 12.33 11.86 4.44
C THR A 34 11.31 12.54 3.53
N HIS A 35 10.47 11.78 2.81
CA HIS A 35 9.38 12.35 2.00
C HIS A 35 8.39 13.13 2.86
N TYR A 36 7.99 12.58 3.99
CA TYR A 36 7.07 13.22 4.92
C TYR A 36 7.63 14.54 5.47
N ASP A 37 8.89 14.55 5.89
CA ASP A 37 9.56 15.74 6.42
C ASP A 37 9.72 16.82 5.33
N ASN A 38 9.98 16.44 4.08
CA ASN A 38 9.99 17.35 2.95
C ASN A 38 8.62 17.99 2.72
N ILE A 39 7.53 17.23 2.80
CA ILE A 39 6.16 17.74 2.68
C ILE A 39 5.88 18.76 3.80
N LYS A 40 6.24 18.45 5.04
CA LYS A 40 6.10 19.36 6.19
C LYS A 40 6.83 20.68 5.97
N ARG A 41 8.08 20.60 5.48
CA ARG A 41 8.87 21.78 5.15
C ARG A 41 8.21 22.61 4.06
N MET A 42 7.79 21.99 2.95
CA MET A 42 7.10 22.67 1.85
C MET A 42 5.81 23.36 2.31
N VAL A 43 5.02 22.72 3.17
CA VAL A 43 3.79 23.32 3.72
C VAL A 43 4.15 24.57 4.53
N LYS A 44 5.16 24.48 5.40
CA LYS A 44 5.60 25.62 6.21
C LYS A 44 6.13 26.78 5.35
N GLU A 45 6.92 26.48 4.34
CA GLU A 45 7.48 27.49 3.42
C GLU A 45 6.39 28.21 2.62
N LYS A 46 5.42 27.43 2.09
CA LYS A 46 4.34 27.99 1.26
C LYS A 46 3.25 28.71 2.05
N THR A 47 2.98 28.30 3.27
CA THR A 47 1.84 28.80 4.05
C THR A 47 2.23 29.63 5.26
N GLY A 48 3.51 29.64 5.63
CA GLY A 48 4.02 30.24 6.87
C GLY A 48 3.58 29.52 8.15
N ARG A 49 2.88 28.39 8.03
CA ARG A 49 2.31 27.64 9.16
C ARG A 49 2.79 26.21 9.16
N ALA A 50 3.01 25.67 10.36
CA ALA A 50 3.30 24.24 10.49
C ALA A 50 2.08 23.41 10.10
N MET A 51 2.33 22.26 9.49
CA MET A 51 1.30 21.28 9.18
C MET A 51 0.67 20.75 10.47
N GLN A 52 -0.65 20.72 10.53
CA GLN A 52 -1.38 20.19 11.69
C GLN A 52 -1.46 18.67 11.59
N GLU A 53 -0.62 17.97 12.31
CA GLU A 53 -0.53 16.51 12.30
C GLU A 53 -1.49 15.83 13.28
N LYS A 54 -1.82 16.49 14.38
CA LYS A 54 -2.66 15.91 15.46
C LYS A 54 -4.09 16.43 15.40
N GLU A 55 -5.02 15.59 15.84
CA GLU A 55 -6.38 16.02 16.12
C GLU A 55 -6.38 17.18 17.13
N ARG A 56 -7.24 18.15 16.92
CA ARG A 56 -7.46 19.25 17.86
C ARG A 56 -8.96 19.51 18.06
N GLU A 57 -9.30 20.07 19.19
CA GLU A 57 -10.64 20.54 19.48
C GLU A 57 -10.75 22.06 19.22
N ARG A 58 -11.87 22.48 18.69
CA ARG A 58 -12.23 23.90 18.58
C ARG A 58 -13.66 24.13 19.01
N LYS A 59 -13.97 25.30 19.59
CA LYS A 59 -15.35 25.70 19.80
C LYS A 59 -15.99 26.15 18.49
N GLY A 60 -17.11 25.55 18.14
CA GLY A 60 -17.98 26.00 17.06
C GLY A 60 -18.77 27.24 17.43
N LYS A 61 -19.44 27.86 16.45
CA LYS A 61 -20.25 29.10 16.63
C LYS A 61 -21.32 28.96 17.71
N ASN A 62 -21.84 27.77 17.96
CA ASN A 62 -22.87 27.45 18.97
C ASN A 62 -22.31 26.90 20.28
N GLY A 63 -21.00 27.11 20.54
CA GLY A 63 -20.36 26.66 21.79
C GLY A 63 -20.06 25.15 21.85
N LYS A 64 -20.49 24.36 20.86
CA LYS A 64 -20.16 22.93 20.78
C LYS A 64 -18.68 22.71 20.45
N ILE A 65 -18.08 21.73 21.10
CA ILE A 65 -16.73 21.30 20.79
C ILE A 65 -16.77 20.48 19.48
N ILE A 66 -15.95 20.88 18.52
CA ILE A 66 -15.79 20.21 17.23
C ILE A 66 -14.37 19.63 17.19
N LYS A 67 -14.26 18.33 16.93
CA LYS A 67 -12.99 17.69 16.68
C LYS A 67 -12.59 17.91 15.22
N VAL A 68 -11.37 18.40 15.01
CA VAL A 68 -10.77 18.61 13.70
C VAL A 68 -9.63 17.63 13.54
N ALA A 69 -9.76 16.72 12.59
CA ALA A 69 -8.74 15.71 12.30
C ALA A 69 -7.41 16.36 11.90
N GLY A 70 -6.32 15.67 12.20
CA GLY A 70 -4.99 16.02 11.72
C GLY A 70 -4.87 15.77 10.21
N CYS A 71 -3.88 16.41 9.60
CA CYS A 71 -3.51 16.18 8.22
C CYS A 71 -2.66 14.90 8.11
N SER A 72 -3.01 14.03 7.18
CA SER A 72 -2.19 12.87 6.80
C SER A 72 -1.90 12.94 5.30
N PRO A 73 -0.85 13.68 4.89
CA PRO A 73 -0.55 13.92 3.48
C PRO A 73 0.03 12.68 2.79
N VAL A 74 0.62 11.78 3.56
CA VAL A 74 1.11 10.49 3.05
C VAL A 74 0.15 9.41 3.51
N ARG A 75 -0.28 8.59 2.57
CA ARG A 75 -1.17 7.46 2.81
C ARG A 75 -0.68 6.26 2.03
N GLU A 76 -0.99 5.11 2.51
CA GLU A 76 -0.74 3.85 1.84
C GLU A 76 -2.05 3.33 1.27
N GLY A 77 -2.00 2.88 0.02
CA GLY A 77 -3.05 2.12 -0.62
C GLY A 77 -2.58 0.69 -0.86
N VAL A 78 -3.45 -0.28 -0.63
CA VAL A 78 -3.20 -1.69 -0.97
C VAL A 78 -4.12 -2.07 -2.11
N LEU A 79 -3.52 -2.56 -3.20
CA LEU A 79 -4.22 -3.01 -4.40
C LEU A 79 -4.09 -4.53 -4.52
N LEU A 80 -5.21 -5.23 -4.61
CA LEU A 80 -5.19 -6.62 -5.06
C LEU A 80 -4.89 -6.65 -6.55
N ILE A 81 -3.91 -7.43 -6.96
CA ILE A 81 -3.45 -7.53 -8.34
C ILE A 81 -3.59 -8.95 -8.87
N LYS A 82 -3.56 -9.10 -10.18
CA LYS A 82 -3.53 -10.39 -10.85
C LYS A 82 -2.11 -10.93 -10.94
N PRO A 83 -1.92 -12.23 -11.16
CA PRO A 83 -0.60 -12.84 -11.32
C PRO A 83 0.25 -12.18 -12.42
N ASP A 84 -0.41 -11.73 -13.50
CA ASP A 84 0.19 -11.11 -14.68
C ASP A 84 0.31 -9.58 -14.59
N THR A 85 -0.17 -8.96 -13.51
CA THR A 85 -0.02 -7.51 -13.29
C THR A 85 1.45 -7.16 -13.13
N THR A 86 1.87 -6.15 -13.87
CA THR A 86 3.25 -5.66 -13.88
C THR A 86 3.41 -4.37 -13.06
N LEU A 87 4.64 -4.04 -12.69
CA LEU A 87 4.96 -2.76 -12.07
C LEU A 87 4.53 -1.58 -12.95
N ALA A 88 4.65 -1.72 -14.29
CA ALA A 88 4.22 -0.70 -15.24
C ALA A 88 2.71 -0.44 -15.19
N ASP A 89 1.90 -1.48 -14.95
CA ASP A 89 0.45 -1.34 -14.82
C ASP A 89 0.08 -0.56 -13.55
N VAL A 90 0.73 -0.87 -12.42
CA VAL A 90 0.50 -0.15 -11.16
C VAL A 90 1.00 1.29 -11.24
N LYS A 91 2.12 1.55 -11.95
CA LYS A 91 2.58 2.93 -12.22
C LYS A 91 1.56 3.73 -13.01
N LYS A 92 0.99 3.16 -14.07
CA LYS A 92 -0.08 3.83 -14.84
C LYS A 92 -1.30 4.15 -13.97
N PHE A 93 -1.67 3.23 -13.06
CA PHE A 93 -2.72 3.51 -12.09
C PHE A 93 -2.36 4.70 -11.19
N GLY A 94 -1.14 4.74 -10.65
CA GLY A 94 -0.64 5.87 -9.85
C GLY A 94 -0.64 7.20 -10.62
N GLU A 95 -0.19 7.19 -11.88
CA GLU A 95 -0.23 8.36 -12.78
C GLU A 95 -1.67 8.84 -13.01
N GLU A 96 -2.61 7.92 -13.16
CA GLU A 96 -4.03 8.26 -13.29
C GLU A 96 -4.60 8.84 -12.00
N CYS A 97 -4.20 8.33 -10.83
CA CYS A 97 -4.55 8.93 -9.53
C CYS A 97 -4.03 10.36 -9.42
N GLN A 98 -2.81 10.62 -9.88
CA GLN A 98 -2.24 11.96 -9.91
C GLN A 98 -3.02 12.89 -10.84
N ARG A 99 -3.32 12.42 -12.04
CA ARG A 99 -4.06 13.19 -13.05
C ARG A 99 -5.49 13.54 -12.60
N ARG A 100 -6.20 12.60 -11.99
CA ARG A 100 -7.61 12.79 -11.59
C ARG A 100 -7.78 13.49 -10.26
N TRP A 101 -6.95 13.18 -9.29
CA TRP A 101 -7.17 13.57 -7.89
C TRP A 101 -5.99 14.30 -7.27
N GLY A 102 -4.90 14.50 -8.00
CA GLY A 102 -3.70 15.16 -7.48
C GLY A 102 -2.96 14.31 -6.44
N ILE A 103 -3.19 12.99 -6.42
CA ILE A 103 -2.50 12.05 -5.52
C ILE A 103 -1.23 11.59 -6.21
N THR A 104 -0.09 12.05 -5.72
CA THR A 104 1.22 11.71 -6.29
C THR A 104 1.73 10.40 -5.70
N PRO A 105 1.98 9.36 -6.53
CA PRO A 105 2.59 8.13 -6.04
C PRO A 105 4.05 8.40 -5.66
N LEU A 106 4.45 7.97 -4.47
CA LEU A 106 5.81 8.13 -3.95
C LEU A 106 6.63 6.86 -4.15
N GLN A 107 6.05 5.73 -3.82
CA GLN A 107 6.66 4.41 -3.89
C GLN A 107 5.62 3.38 -4.29
N ILE A 108 6.05 2.34 -5.00
CA ILE A 108 5.23 1.19 -5.34
C ILE A 108 6.02 -0.07 -5.04
N PHE A 109 5.41 -1.00 -4.33
CA PHE A 109 5.98 -2.33 -4.06
C PHE A 109 4.98 -3.39 -4.50
N LEU A 110 5.39 -4.27 -5.41
CA LEU A 110 4.63 -5.46 -5.79
C LEU A 110 5.10 -6.65 -4.98
N HIS A 111 4.17 -7.32 -4.33
CA HIS A 111 4.40 -8.56 -3.60
C HIS A 111 3.74 -9.73 -4.33
N LYS A 112 4.57 -10.67 -4.75
CA LYS A 112 4.15 -11.91 -5.43
C LYS A 112 4.57 -13.17 -4.67
N ASP A 113 5.19 -13.02 -3.51
CA ASP A 113 5.72 -14.07 -2.66
C ASP A 113 4.93 -14.28 -1.37
N GLU A 114 3.88 -13.53 -1.16
CA GLU A 114 3.04 -13.60 0.02
C GLU A 114 1.76 -14.39 -0.20
N GLY A 115 1.27 -15.06 0.82
CA GLY A 115 0.02 -15.82 0.74
C GLY A 115 -0.24 -16.69 1.95
N HIS A 116 -1.04 -17.73 1.76
CA HIS A 116 -1.48 -18.64 2.81
C HIS A 116 -1.19 -20.10 2.45
N TRP A 117 -0.77 -20.86 3.46
CA TRP A 117 -0.70 -22.31 3.31
C TRP A 117 -2.08 -22.92 3.46
N LEU A 118 -2.41 -23.82 2.54
CA LEU A 118 -3.66 -24.57 2.61
C LEU A 118 -3.47 -25.84 3.44
N SER A 119 -4.52 -26.23 4.17
CA SER A 119 -4.52 -27.46 4.96
C SER A 119 -4.66 -28.74 4.10
N GLY A 120 -4.91 -28.59 2.81
CA GLY A 120 -5.09 -29.68 1.86
C GLY A 120 -5.08 -29.20 0.43
N GLN A 121 -5.42 -30.09 -0.49
CA GLN A 121 -5.53 -29.76 -1.90
C GLN A 121 -6.63 -28.70 -2.13
N PRO A 122 -6.38 -27.69 -2.97
CA PRO A 122 -7.38 -26.68 -3.30
C PRO A 122 -8.55 -27.29 -4.09
N ASP A 123 -9.67 -26.58 -4.08
CA ASP A 123 -10.83 -26.95 -4.88
C ASP A 123 -10.51 -26.86 -6.39
N ALA A 124 -11.22 -27.64 -7.21
CA ALA A 124 -11.00 -27.71 -8.66
C ALA A 124 -11.20 -26.35 -9.38
N GLU A 125 -11.92 -25.41 -8.76
CA GLU A 125 -12.15 -24.07 -9.26
C GLU A 125 -11.02 -23.10 -8.91
N ASP A 126 -10.19 -23.41 -7.91
CA ASP A 126 -9.05 -22.61 -7.49
C ASP A 126 -7.86 -22.85 -8.43
N LYS A 127 -7.72 -21.95 -9.40
CA LYS A 127 -6.63 -21.99 -10.39
C LYS A 127 -5.39 -21.18 -9.98
N GLU A 128 -5.47 -20.47 -8.86
CA GLU A 128 -4.39 -19.61 -8.39
C GLU A 128 -3.46 -20.30 -7.42
N SER A 129 -3.97 -21.28 -6.66
CA SER A 129 -3.17 -22.06 -5.74
C SER A 129 -2.25 -23.04 -6.45
N PHE A 130 -1.03 -23.15 -5.97
CA PHE A 130 -0.02 -24.05 -6.52
C PHE A 130 0.77 -24.76 -5.42
N GLN A 131 1.47 -25.80 -5.81
CA GLN A 131 2.24 -26.61 -4.87
C GLN A 131 3.64 -26.07 -4.70
N VAL A 132 4.06 -25.93 -3.45
CA VAL A 132 5.43 -25.58 -3.06
C VAL A 132 5.94 -26.69 -2.14
N GLY A 133 6.84 -27.54 -2.66
CA GLY A 133 7.23 -28.78 -1.99
C GLY A 133 6.03 -29.73 -1.85
N GLU A 134 5.73 -30.14 -0.63
CA GLU A 134 4.60 -31.05 -0.33
C GLU A 134 3.29 -30.32 0.07
N LYS A 135 3.34 -28.97 0.15
CA LYS A 135 2.21 -28.16 0.62
C LYS A 135 1.61 -27.33 -0.50
N TRP A 136 0.31 -27.07 -0.38
CA TRP A 136 -0.39 -26.13 -1.26
C TRP A 136 -0.33 -24.72 -0.70
N PHE A 137 -0.08 -23.76 -1.59
CA PHE A 137 0.05 -22.36 -1.28
C PHE A 137 -0.96 -21.55 -2.11
N LYS A 138 -1.74 -20.71 -1.43
CA LYS A 138 -2.63 -19.75 -2.06
C LYS A 138 -1.96 -18.37 -2.04
N PRO A 139 -1.52 -17.85 -3.19
CA PRO A 139 -0.87 -16.56 -3.25
C PRO A 139 -1.84 -15.42 -2.94
N ASN A 140 -1.32 -14.36 -2.37
CA ASN A 140 -2.01 -13.09 -2.16
C ASN A 140 -1.22 -12.00 -2.89
N TYR A 141 -1.44 -11.90 -4.20
CA TYR A 141 -0.77 -10.90 -5.02
C TYR A 141 -1.32 -9.52 -4.71
N HIS A 142 -0.46 -8.62 -4.28
CA HIS A 142 -0.86 -7.25 -3.97
C HIS A 142 0.26 -6.26 -4.23
N ALA A 143 -0.11 -4.99 -4.31
CA ALA A 143 0.81 -3.88 -4.41
C ALA A 143 0.50 -2.84 -3.33
N HIS A 144 1.54 -2.27 -2.76
CA HIS A 144 1.48 -1.08 -1.93
C HIS A 144 1.83 0.14 -2.79
N ILE A 145 1.04 1.19 -2.65
CA ILE A 145 1.23 2.46 -3.37
C ILE A 145 1.04 3.65 -2.45
#